data_a259e4128284116cb4743ca9a5b92ab6
#
_entry.id   a259e4128284116cb4743ca9a5b92ab6
#
_cell.length_a   1.000
_cell.length_b   1.000
_cell.length_c   1.000
_cell.angle_alpha   90.00
_cell.angle_beta   90.00
_cell.angle_gamma   90.00
#
_symmetry.space_group_name_H-M   'P 1'
#
loop_
_entity.id
_entity.type
_entity.pdbx_description
1 polymer ?
#
loop_
_entity_poly.entity_id
_entity_poly.type
_entity_poly.pdbx_seq_one_letter_code
_entity_poly.pdbx_strand_id
1 'polypeptide(L)'
;MSLKNITIGIDFDDVLSDLNSRAIEMANEEYGLDLDLKDITSWENTGKASVIKKYYKTAEVHRRQYVTEETKELFRKIRNEGEVFIVTAIAPEFMGLRHQQIKEAFPDFPDENIIMGKQKHLIKFDIILDDCPDNVFRSTSSFPVLMRRPWNNDVTGLLSVNNLNDFLQLIHQIKSSIAGITSEIHTPAVVALVGPSGSGKTAWMKKILENKSFAHPVSYTTNADNPF
;
A
#
# COMPACT_ATOMS: atom_id res chain seq x y z
N MET A 1 -14.63 -25.63 2.47
CA MET A 1 -13.78 -24.99 1.45
C MET A 1 -12.62 -24.34 2.16
N SER A 2 -11.38 -24.66 1.81
CA SER A 2 -10.21 -23.95 2.33
C SER A 2 -10.35 -22.48 1.92
N LEU A 3 -10.26 -21.55 2.89
CA LEU A 3 -10.13 -20.14 2.58
C LEU A 3 -8.96 -20.00 1.61
N LYS A 4 -9.23 -19.51 0.41
CA LYS A 4 -8.21 -19.26 -0.61
C LYS A 4 -7.10 -18.46 0.06
N ASN A 5 -5.85 -18.91 0.00
CA ASN A 5 -4.73 -18.11 0.47
C ASN A 5 -4.79 -16.76 -0.24
N ILE A 6 -4.97 -15.69 0.52
CA ILE A 6 -4.96 -14.34 -0.05
C ILE A 6 -3.55 -13.96 -0.44
N THR A 7 -3.42 -13.22 -1.54
CA THR A 7 -2.15 -12.66 -2.00
C THR A 7 -1.99 -11.23 -1.50
N ILE A 8 -0.82 -10.91 -0.91
CA ILE A 8 -0.54 -9.64 -0.29
C ILE A 8 0.73 -9.05 -0.89
N GLY A 9 0.62 -7.94 -1.61
CA GLY A 9 1.76 -7.15 -2.08
C GLY A 9 2.14 -6.07 -1.05
N ILE A 10 3.43 -5.91 -0.76
CA ILE A 10 3.92 -4.88 0.17
C ILE A 10 5.09 -4.16 -0.48
N ASP A 11 5.05 -2.82 -0.50
CA ASP A 11 6.19 -2.03 -0.92
C ASP A 11 7.34 -2.12 0.09
N PHE A 12 8.55 -1.83 -0.38
CA PHE A 12 9.75 -1.88 0.46
C PHE A 12 10.13 -0.49 1.00
N ASP A 13 10.27 0.51 0.12
CA ASP A 13 10.72 1.84 0.49
C ASP A 13 9.65 2.56 1.32
N ASP A 14 10.05 3.08 2.48
CA ASP A 14 9.19 3.80 3.43
C ASP A 14 7.92 3.04 3.90
N VAL A 15 7.84 1.74 3.59
CA VAL A 15 6.83 0.80 4.11
C VAL A 15 7.49 -0.24 5.01
N LEU A 16 8.47 -1.00 4.51
CA LEU A 16 9.27 -1.96 5.27
C LEU A 16 10.63 -1.39 5.70
N SER A 17 11.16 -0.42 4.98
CA SER A 17 12.45 0.25 5.23
C SER A 17 12.28 1.77 5.33
N ASP A 18 13.36 2.50 5.47
CA ASP A 18 13.39 3.91 5.85
C ASP A 18 14.12 4.83 4.84
N LEU A 19 13.82 4.69 3.54
CA LEU A 19 14.50 5.40 2.45
C LEU A 19 14.57 6.91 2.67
N ASN A 20 13.44 7.54 2.95
CA ASN A 20 13.35 8.99 3.12
C ASN A 20 14.15 9.48 4.35
N SER A 21 14.14 8.71 5.45
CA SER A 21 14.95 9.03 6.62
C SER A 21 16.44 9.03 6.29
N ARG A 22 16.91 8.05 5.51
CA ARG A 22 18.34 8.00 5.11
C ARG A 22 18.71 9.13 4.16
N ALA A 23 17.83 9.48 3.21
CA ALA A 23 18.06 10.60 2.31
C ALA A 23 18.14 11.94 3.05
N ILE A 24 17.29 12.14 4.07
CA ILE A 24 17.33 13.29 4.97
C ILE A 24 18.63 13.33 5.76
N GLU A 25 19.03 12.22 6.38
CA GLU A 25 20.29 12.11 7.12
C GLU A 25 21.47 12.52 6.25
N MET A 26 21.58 11.99 5.03
CA MET A 26 22.62 12.34 4.08
C MET A 26 22.59 13.84 3.69
N ALA A 27 21.41 14.42 3.53
CA ALA A 27 21.27 15.84 3.23
C ALA A 27 21.71 16.71 4.42
N ASN A 28 21.34 16.35 5.61
CA ASN A 28 21.74 17.04 6.84
C ASN A 28 23.26 16.96 7.04
N GLU A 29 23.87 15.78 6.83
CA GLU A 29 25.31 15.58 6.88
C GLU A 29 26.07 16.46 5.87
N GLU A 30 25.59 16.48 4.60
CA GLU A 30 26.30 17.17 3.50
C GLU A 30 26.16 18.70 3.56
N TYR A 31 24.97 19.19 3.94
CA TYR A 31 24.67 20.64 3.85
C TYR A 31 24.53 21.33 5.20
N GLY A 32 24.71 20.61 6.32
CA GLY A 32 24.51 21.19 7.65
C GLY A 32 23.06 21.61 7.90
N LEU A 33 22.10 20.86 7.35
CA LEU A 33 20.66 21.14 7.49
C LEU A 33 20.11 20.42 8.74
N ASP A 34 18.89 20.82 9.13
CA ASP A 34 18.11 20.21 10.21
C ASP A 34 16.73 19.84 9.64
N LEU A 35 16.73 18.93 8.66
CA LEU A 35 15.51 18.40 8.05
C LEU A 35 15.02 17.20 8.84
N ASP A 36 13.69 17.05 8.92
CA ASP A 36 13.04 15.83 9.40
C ASP A 36 12.00 15.33 8.39
N LEU A 37 11.39 14.17 8.64
CA LEU A 37 10.37 13.59 7.75
C LEU A 37 9.16 14.50 7.51
N LYS A 38 8.84 15.40 8.44
CA LYS A 38 7.71 16.32 8.31
C LYS A 38 7.95 17.41 7.29
N ASP A 39 9.22 17.68 6.95
CA ASP A 39 9.57 18.62 5.89
C ASP A 39 9.26 18.08 4.49
N ILE A 40 9.01 16.76 4.36
CA ILE A 40 8.52 16.14 3.12
C ILE A 40 6.99 16.26 3.11
N THR A 41 6.47 17.31 2.52
CA THR A 41 5.03 17.63 2.54
C THR A 41 4.27 17.19 1.29
N SER A 42 4.95 16.64 0.30
CA SER A 42 4.33 16.14 -0.93
C SER A 42 5.15 15.01 -1.53
N TRP A 43 4.51 14.13 -2.30
CA TRP A 43 5.19 13.07 -3.04
C TRP A 43 6.30 13.60 -3.97
N GLU A 44 6.11 14.77 -4.51
CA GLU A 44 7.08 15.42 -5.41
C GLU A 44 8.31 15.99 -4.70
N ASN A 45 8.37 15.92 -3.38
CA ASN A 45 9.46 16.50 -2.57
C ASN A 45 9.79 17.93 -3.00
N THR A 46 8.83 18.82 -2.87
CA THR A 46 8.99 20.24 -3.13
C THR A 46 9.49 20.99 -1.89
N GLY A 47 9.92 22.24 -2.05
CA GLY A 47 10.37 23.06 -0.93
C GLY A 47 11.72 22.63 -0.34
N LYS A 48 11.88 22.73 0.98
CA LYS A 48 13.14 22.45 1.68
C LYS A 48 13.66 21.03 1.47
N ALA A 49 12.76 20.06 1.43
CA ALA A 49 13.12 18.67 1.25
C ALA A 49 13.53 18.30 -0.19
N SER A 50 13.43 19.23 -1.15
CA SER A 50 13.80 18.95 -2.55
C SER A 50 15.25 18.49 -2.73
N VAL A 51 16.13 18.86 -1.83
CA VAL A 51 17.54 18.48 -1.82
C VAL A 51 17.77 16.97 -1.70
N ILE A 52 16.83 16.22 -1.09
CA ILE A 52 16.98 14.77 -0.89
C ILE A 52 16.85 13.97 -2.19
N LYS A 53 16.22 14.51 -3.24
CA LYS A 53 15.97 13.80 -4.51
C LYS A 53 17.24 13.24 -5.17
N LYS A 54 18.37 13.92 -4.99
CA LYS A 54 19.65 13.48 -5.60
C LYS A 54 20.11 12.15 -5.02
N TYR A 55 19.81 11.90 -3.74
CA TYR A 55 20.28 10.68 -3.05
C TYR A 55 19.55 9.43 -3.52
N TYR A 56 18.29 9.51 -3.97
CA TYR A 56 17.57 8.35 -4.49
C TYR A 56 18.24 7.69 -5.72
N LYS A 57 19.17 8.43 -6.37
CA LYS A 57 19.95 7.96 -7.50
C LYS A 57 21.34 7.43 -7.09
N THR A 58 21.60 7.27 -5.82
CA THR A 58 22.89 6.81 -5.31
C THR A 58 22.78 5.44 -4.66
N ALA A 59 23.79 4.61 -4.82
CA ALA A 59 23.85 3.33 -4.11
C ALA A 59 23.93 3.52 -2.59
N GLU A 60 24.49 4.65 -2.13
CA GLU A 60 24.73 4.92 -0.73
C GLU A 60 23.45 5.03 0.09
N VAL A 61 22.43 5.76 -0.39
CA VAL A 61 21.16 5.85 0.33
C VAL A 61 20.53 4.48 0.52
N HIS A 62 20.61 3.64 -0.52
CA HIS A 62 20.08 2.29 -0.44
C HIS A 62 20.88 1.42 0.56
N ARG A 63 22.21 1.55 0.61
CA ARG A 63 23.02 0.82 1.61
C ARG A 63 22.74 1.24 3.04
N ARG A 64 22.36 2.49 3.27
CA ARG A 64 22.02 3.01 4.60
C ARG A 64 20.64 2.60 5.09
N GLN A 65 19.73 2.21 4.17
CA GLN A 65 18.41 1.73 4.56
C GLN A 65 18.52 0.49 5.45
N TYR A 66 17.62 0.41 6.42
CA TYR A 66 17.49 -0.81 7.21
C TYR A 66 16.02 -1.09 7.55
N VAL A 67 15.76 -2.30 7.96
CA VAL A 67 14.46 -2.78 8.43
C VAL A 67 14.55 -3.00 9.93
N THR A 68 13.72 -2.33 10.72
CA THR A 68 13.73 -2.44 12.18
C THR A 68 13.29 -3.84 12.63
N GLU A 69 13.69 -4.24 13.85
CA GLU A 69 13.26 -5.53 14.40
C GLU A 69 11.74 -5.62 14.59
N GLU A 70 11.11 -4.49 14.95
CA GLU A 70 9.65 -4.41 15.01
C GLU A 70 9.00 -4.68 13.65
N THR A 71 9.52 -4.05 12.59
CA THR A 71 9.07 -4.29 11.21
C THR A 71 9.25 -5.76 10.81
N LYS A 72 10.39 -6.37 11.14
CA LYS A 72 10.64 -7.79 10.85
C LYS A 72 9.65 -8.70 11.55
N GLU A 73 9.32 -8.41 12.81
CA GLU A 73 8.34 -9.18 13.56
C GLU A 73 6.93 -9.05 12.96
N LEU A 74 6.50 -7.83 12.65
CA LEU A 74 5.19 -7.57 12.04
C LEU A 74 5.09 -8.19 10.64
N PHE A 75 6.14 -8.08 9.84
CA PHE A 75 6.20 -8.72 8.52
C PHE A 75 6.06 -10.24 8.62
N ARG A 76 6.71 -10.87 9.61
CA ARG A 76 6.56 -12.31 9.87
C ARG A 76 5.12 -12.68 10.25
N LYS A 77 4.44 -11.86 11.06
CA LYS A 77 3.02 -12.05 11.38
C LYS A 77 2.15 -11.92 10.13
N ILE A 78 2.41 -10.94 9.27
CA ILE A 78 1.68 -10.75 8.01
C ILE A 78 1.86 -11.96 7.07
N ARG A 79 3.07 -12.55 7.01
CA ARG A 79 3.34 -13.76 6.21
C ARG A 79 2.51 -14.98 6.65
N ASN A 80 2.05 -15.02 7.89
CA ASN A 80 1.15 -16.07 8.36
C ASN A 80 -0.30 -15.88 7.90
N GLU A 81 -0.63 -14.69 7.39
CA GLU A 81 -1.99 -14.37 6.96
C GLU A 81 -2.27 -14.67 5.48
N GLY A 82 -1.25 -14.79 4.66
CA GLY A 82 -1.40 -15.06 3.23
C GLY A 82 -0.07 -15.26 2.51
N GLU A 83 -0.15 -15.37 1.20
CA GLU A 83 1.03 -15.40 0.35
C GLU A 83 1.51 -13.97 0.10
N VAL A 84 2.67 -13.63 0.69
CA VAL A 84 3.22 -12.27 0.68
C VAL A 84 4.24 -12.10 -0.43
N PHE A 85 4.18 -10.98 -1.12
CA PHE A 85 5.13 -10.52 -2.11
C PHE A 85 5.70 -9.16 -1.69
N ILE A 86 7.02 -8.97 -1.81
CA ILE A 86 7.65 -7.65 -1.73
C ILE A 86 7.67 -7.07 -3.14
N VAL A 87 7.04 -5.90 -3.32
CA VAL A 87 6.87 -5.27 -4.64
C VAL A 87 7.51 -3.89 -4.60
N THR A 88 8.73 -3.75 -5.10
CA THR A 88 9.52 -2.53 -4.96
C THR A 88 9.90 -1.92 -6.29
N ALA A 89 9.88 -0.57 -6.37
CA ALA A 89 10.35 0.18 -7.53
C ALA A 89 11.78 0.66 -7.28
N ILE A 90 12.74 0.08 -7.98
CA ILE A 90 14.14 0.48 -7.89
C ILE A 90 14.77 0.58 -9.28
N ALA A 91 15.81 1.41 -9.43
CA ALA A 91 16.55 1.51 -10.68
C ALA A 91 17.29 0.21 -10.99
N PRO A 92 17.39 -0.20 -12.27
CA PRO A 92 17.99 -1.48 -12.66
C PRO A 92 19.39 -1.72 -12.09
N GLU A 93 20.20 -0.68 -12.01
CA GLU A 93 21.57 -0.72 -11.47
C GLU A 93 21.62 -1.06 -9.97
N PHE A 94 20.53 -0.92 -9.23
CA PHE A 94 20.46 -1.19 -7.79
C PHE A 94 19.61 -2.43 -7.44
N MET A 95 19.10 -3.17 -8.43
CA MET A 95 18.27 -4.35 -8.17
C MET A 95 19.00 -5.41 -7.34
N GLY A 96 20.28 -5.66 -7.63
CA GLY A 96 21.11 -6.59 -6.85
C GLY A 96 21.28 -6.17 -5.39
N LEU A 97 21.49 -4.87 -5.16
CA LEU A 97 21.57 -4.31 -3.82
C LEU A 97 20.23 -4.44 -3.06
N ARG A 98 19.12 -4.16 -3.72
CA ARG A 98 17.78 -4.35 -3.13
C ARG A 98 17.50 -5.80 -2.77
N HIS A 99 17.86 -6.73 -3.64
CA HIS A 99 17.73 -8.14 -3.35
C HIS A 99 18.52 -8.51 -2.09
N GLN A 100 19.79 -8.08 -2.00
CA GLN A 100 20.61 -8.30 -0.83
C GLN A 100 19.98 -7.73 0.45
N GLN A 101 19.49 -6.49 0.42
CA GLN A 101 18.80 -5.86 1.56
C GLN A 101 17.59 -6.66 2.04
N ILE A 102 16.78 -7.13 1.10
CA ILE A 102 15.61 -7.96 1.44
C ILE A 102 16.05 -9.27 2.10
N LYS A 103 17.09 -9.93 1.57
CA LYS A 103 17.60 -11.19 2.13
C LYS A 103 18.31 -10.99 3.48
N GLU A 104 18.95 -9.86 3.70
CA GLU A 104 19.54 -9.52 5.02
C GLU A 104 18.45 -9.26 6.07
N ALA A 105 17.36 -8.58 5.68
CA ALA A 105 16.23 -8.33 6.58
C ALA A 105 15.39 -9.59 6.84
N PHE A 106 15.17 -10.38 5.78
CA PHE A 106 14.29 -11.55 5.76
C PHE A 106 14.97 -12.74 5.07
N PRO A 107 15.91 -13.42 5.74
CA PRO A 107 16.77 -14.47 5.11
C PRO A 107 15.99 -15.64 4.50
N ASP A 108 14.84 -15.96 5.06
CA ASP A 108 13.95 -17.06 4.65
C ASP A 108 12.86 -16.62 3.67
N PHE A 109 12.88 -15.37 3.20
CA PHE A 109 11.87 -14.88 2.24
C PHE A 109 12.17 -15.45 0.84
N PRO A 110 11.16 -16.04 0.14
CA PRO A 110 11.37 -16.65 -1.17
C PRO A 110 11.76 -15.62 -2.24
N ASP A 111 12.75 -15.95 -3.07
CA ASP A 111 13.21 -15.06 -4.14
C ASP A 111 12.13 -14.83 -5.21
N GLU A 112 11.32 -15.87 -5.49
CA GLU A 112 10.18 -15.80 -6.41
C GLU A 112 9.07 -14.84 -5.98
N ASN A 113 9.04 -14.47 -4.69
CA ASN A 113 8.09 -13.52 -4.15
C ASN A 113 8.64 -12.07 -4.11
N ILE A 114 9.83 -11.83 -4.68
CA ILE A 114 10.42 -10.49 -4.81
C ILE A 114 10.18 -9.97 -6.23
N ILE A 115 9.38 -8.92 -6.35
CA ILE A 115 9.03 -8.30 -7.62
C ILE A 115 9.64 -6.90 -7.67
N MET A 116 10.48 -6.63 -8.65
CA MET A 116 11.15 -5.34 -8.83
C MET A 116 10.71 -4.67 -10.13
N GLY A 117 10.13 -3.50 -10.03
CA GLY A 117 9.72 -2.74 -11.22
C GLY A 117 8.82 -1.55 -10.89
N LYS A 118 8.81 -0.56 -11.79
CA LYS A 118 8.05 0.69 -11.61
C LYS A 118 6.54 0.53 -11.83
N GLN A 119 6.11 -0.50 -12.56
CA GLN A 119 4.71 -0.64 -12.94
C GLN A 119 3.94 -1.55 -11.96
N LYS A 120 4.11 -1.33 -10.68
CA LYS A 120 3.49 -2.12 -9.60
C LYS A 120 1.97 -2.19 -9.71
N HIS A 121 1.34 -1.13 -10.18
CA HIS A 121 -0.11 -1.03 -10.33
C HIS A 121 -0.72 -2.02 -11.34
N LEU A 122 0.10 -2.60 -12.22
CA LEU A 122 -0.36 -3.64 -13.18
C LEU A 122 -0.42 -5.03 -12.55
N ILE A 123 0.17 -5.23 -11.38
CA ILE A 123 0.19 -6.51 -10.69
C ILE A 123 -1.03 -6.59 -9.79
N LYS A 124 -1.83 -7.63 -9.95
CA LYS A 124 -3.05 -7.82 -9.18
C LYS A 124 -2.79 -8.70 -7.96
N PHE A 125 -3.02 -8.14 -6.78
CA PHE A 125 -3.08 -8.85 -5.50
C PHE A 125 -4.50 -8.79 -4.92
N ASP A 126 -4.77 -9.60 -3.91
CA ASP A 126 -5.98 -9.39 -3.12
C ASP A 126 -5.84 -8.12 -2.29
N ILE A 127 -4.67 -7.90 -1.66
CA ILE A 127 -4.37 -6.69 -0.90
C ILE A 127 -3.00 -6.17 -1.35
N ILE A 128 -2.84 -4.86 -1.52
CA ILE A 128 -1.53 -4.22 -1.74
C ILE A 128 -1.37 -3.04 -0.78
N LEU A 129 -0.17 -2.92 -0.18
CA LEU A 129 0.22 -1.81 0.68
C LEU A 129 1.36 -1.02 0.01
N ASP A 130 1.17 0.27 -0.17
CA ASP A 130 2.15 1.16 -0.80
C ASP A 130 2.02 2.57 -0.19
N ASP A 131 3.08 3.34 -0.08
CA ASP A 131 3.06 4.73 0.43
C ASP A 131 2.86 5.76 -0.69
N CYS A 132 3.00 5.34 -1.95
CA CYS A 132 2.79 6.18 -3.12
C CYS A 132 1.31 6.24 -3.51
N PRO A 133 0.66 7.42 -3.42
CA PRO A 133 -0.75 7.57 -3.78
C PRO A 133 -1.08 7.11 -5.21
N ASP A 134 -0.22 7.40 -6.19
CA ASP A 134 -0.45 7.02 -7.59
C ASP A 134 -0.46 5.50 -7.78
N ASN A 135 0.43 4.76 -7.08
CA ASN A 135 0.44 3.31 -7.11
C ASN A 135 -0.86 2.72 -6.55
N VAL A 136 -1.34 3.27 -5.42
CA VAL A 136 -2.58 2.83 -4.77
C VAL A 136 -3.81 3.17 -5.64
N PHE A 137 -3.85 4.39 -6.19
CA PHE A 137 -4.96 4.87 -7.03
C PHE A 137 -5.12 4.04 -8.31
N ARG A 138 -3.99 3.70 -8.94
CA ARG A 138 -3.97 2.97 -10.22
C ARG A 138 -3.99 1.46 -10.04
N SER A 139 -3.87 0.98 -8.81
CA SER A 139 -3.79 -0.46 -8.54
C SER A 139 -5.00 -1.22 -9.05
N THR A 140 -4.72 -2.38 -9.65
CA THR A 140 -5.74 -3.37 -10.07
C THR A 140 -6.08 -4.37 -8.95
N SER A 141 -5.43 -4.27 -7.79
CA SER A 141 -5.67 -5.12 -6.62
C SER A 141 -7.07 -4.92 -6.04
N SER A 142 -7.58 -5.92 -5.32
CA SER A 142 -8.93 -5.85 -4.74
C SER A 142 -9.03 -4.84 -3.60
N PHE A 143 -8.00 -4.79 -2.76
CA PHE A 143 -7.90 -3.86 -1.64
C PHE A 143 -6.56 -3.11 -1.70
N PRO A 144 -6.47 -2.02 -2.49
CA PRO A 144 -5.30 -1.14 -2.47
C PRO A 144 -5.33 -0.28 -1.20
N VAL A 145 -4.23 -0.30 -0.44
CA VAL A 145 -4.10 0.34 0.87
C VAL A 145 -2.94 1.33 0.84
N LEU A 146 -3.18 2.55 1.30
CA LEU A 146 -2.16 3.58 1.43
C LEU A 146 -1.51 3.53 2.82
N MET A 147 -0.20 3.35 2.88
CA MET A 147 0.58 3.60 4.08
C MET A 147 0.70 5.11 4.29
N ARG A 148 0.14 5.63 5.37
CA ARG A 148 0.21 7.05 5.70
C ARG A 148 1.62 7.48 6.03
N ARG A 149 2.05 8.55 5.35
CA ARG A 149 3.33 9.21 5.53
C ARG A 149 3.13 10.73 5.41
N PRO A 150 4.06 11.57 5.91
CA PRO A 150 3.91 13.03 5.82
C PRO A 150 3.64 13.53 4.40
N TRP A 151 4.22 12.94 3.38
CA TRP A 151 4.09 13.33 1.97
C TRP A 151 2.77 12.92 1.29
N ASN A 152 1.90 12.21 1.99
CA ASN A 152 0.60 11.81 1.46
C ASN A 152 -0.57 12.12 2.42
N ASN A 153 -0.35 13.02 3.40
CA ASN A 153 -1.35 13.35 4.42
C ASN A 153 -2.59 14.05 3.86
N ASP A 154 -2.45 14.78 2.76
CA ASP A 154 -3.52 15.49 2.06
C ASP A 154 -4.39 14.58 1.19
N VAL A 155 -3.93 13.35 0.93
CA VAL A 155 -4.65 12.37 0.11
C VAL A 155 -5.84 11.82 0.87
N THR A 156 -7.04 11.94 0.29
CA THR A 156 -8.29 11.45 0.87
C THR A 156 -8.96 10.41 -0.01
N GLY A 157 -9.90 9.66 0.56
CA GLY A 157 -10.74 8.71 -0.19
C GLY A 157 -10.06 7.37 -0.51
N LEU A 158 -8.86 7.11 0.02
CA LEU A 158 -8.21 5.81 -0.07
C LEU A 158 -8.32 5.05 1.26
N LEU A 159 -8.42 3.73 1.17
CA LEU A 159 -8.21 2.86 2.31
C LEU A 159 -6.78 3.06 2.79
N SER A 160 -6.57 3.33 4.07
CA SER A 160 -5.25 3.69 4.57
C SER A 160 -4.99 3.21 5.99
N VAL A 161 -3.71 3.03 6.29
CA VAL A 161 -3.20 2.61 7.59
C VAL A 161 -2.01 3.48 7.99
N ASN A 162 -1.72 3.61 9.29
CA ASN A 162 -0.62 4.44 9.76
C ASN A 162 0.70 3.65 9.94
N ASN A 163 0.59 2.34 10.12
CA ASN A 163 1.72 1.44 10.39
C ASN A 163 1.38 -0.01 10.01
N LEU A 164 2.36 -0.90 10.11
CA LEU A 164 2.19 -2.32 9.78
C LEU A 164 1.27 -3.07 10.76
N ASN A 165 1.13 -2.63 12.00
CA ASN A 165 0.20 -3.25 12.94
C ASN A 165 -1.25 -2.95 12.54
N ASP A 166 -1.56 -1.71 12.17
CA ASP A 166 -2.87 -1.35 11.63
C ASP A 166 -3.16 -2.14 10.34
N PHE A 167 -2.13 -2.35 9.50
CA PHE A 167 -2.26 -3.15 8.29
C PHE A 167 -2.59 -4.62 8.60
N LEU A 168 -1.91 -5.22 9.56
CA LEU A 168 -2.22 -6.58 10.02
C LEU A 168 -3.66 -6.71 10.52
N GLN A 169 -4.13 -5.74 11.30
CA GLN A 169 -5.52 -5.72 11.75
C GLN A 169 -6.50 -5.57 10.58
N LEU A 170 -6.18 -4.73 9.61
CA LEU A 170 -6.99 -4.58 8.39
C LEU A 170 -7.07 -5.89 7.59
N ILE A 171 -5.97 -6.64 7.47
CA ILE A 171 -5.98 -7.97 6.84
C ILE A 171 -6.96 -8.91 7.55
N HIS A 172 -6.95 -8.94 8.88
CA HIS A 172 -7.89 -9.75 9.67
C HIS A 172 -9.35 -9.34 9.43
N GLN A 173 -9.62 -8.04 9.34
CA GLN A 173 -10.96 -7.51 9.05
C GLN A 173 -11.43 -7.92 7.64
N ILE A 174 -10.56 -7.79 6.63
CA ILE A 174 -10.85 -8.18 5.26
C ILE A 174 -11.14 -9.69 5.19
N LYS A 175 -10.30 -10.52 5.82
CA LYS A 175 -10.50 -11.99 5.86
C LYS A 175 -11.81 -12.37 6.55
N SER A 176 -12.10 -11.74 7.67
CA SER A 176 -13.36 -11.97 8.42
C SER A 176 -14.58 -11.57 7.59
N SER A 177 -14.50 -10.45 6.88
CA SER A 177 -15.59 -9.99 6.00
C SER A 177 -15.80 -10.95 4.84
N ILE A 178 -14.73 -11.44 4.21
CA ILE A 178 -14.82 -12.44 3.13
C ILE A 178 -15.39 -13.77 3.69
N ALA A 179 -14.95 -14.20 4.86
CA ALA A 179 -15.46 -15.41 5.50
C ALA A 179 -16.95 -15.27 5.88
N GLY A 180 -17.34 -14.11 6.40
CA GLY A 180 -18.74 -13.81 6.71
C GLY A 180 -19.66 -13.81 5.47
N ILE A 181 -19.14 -13.38 4.33
CA ILE A 181 -19.87 -13.40 3.04
C ILE A 181 -20.00 -14.84 2.51
N THR A 182 -19.04 -15.72 2.82
CA THR A 182 -19.07 -17.12 2.38
C THR A 182 -19.85 -18.07 3.30
N SER A 183 -20.10 -17.66 4.56
CA SER A 183 -20.98 -18.39 5.48
C SER A 183 -22.41 -17.96 5.19
N GLU A 184 -23.18 -18.83 4.55
CA GLU A 184 -24.62 -18.76 4.23
C GLU A 184 -25.37 -17.53 4.76
N ILE A 185 -25.30 -16.41 4.04
CA ILE A 185 -26.14 -15.24 4.36
C ILE A 185 -27.52 -15.55 3.77
N HIS A 186 -28.40 -16.10 4.56
CA HIS A 186 -29.83 -16.22 4.23
C HIS A 186 -30.57 -14.88 4.29
N THR A 187 -29.96 -13.82 4.78
CA THR A 187 -30.49 -12.46 4.81
C THR A 187 -29.68 -11.55 3.90
N PRO A 188 -30.33 -10.80 3.00
CA PRO A 188 -29.62 -9.85 2.15
C PRO A 188 -28.91 -8.80 2.99
N ALA A 189 -27.60 -8.68 2.85
CA ALA A 189 -26.84 -7.62 3.46
C ALA A 189 -26.79 -6.39 2.54
N VAL A 190 -26.99 -5.21 3.10
CA VAL A 190 -26.84 -3.94 2.39
C VAL A 190 -25.45 -3.40 2.67
N VAL A 191 -24.64 -3.22 1.62
CA VAL A 191 -23.35 -2.54 1.70
C VAL A 191 -23.51 -1.10 1.22
N ALA A 192 -23.29 -0.14 2.13
CA ALA A 192 -23.33 1.27 1.81
C ALA A 192 -21.91 1.82 1.61
N LEU A 193 -21.63 2.40 0.43
CA LEU A 193 -20.39 3.12 0.16
C LEU A 193 -20.60 4.60 0.44
N VAL A 194 -20.01 5.09 1.53
CA VAL A 194 -20.12 6.48 1.97
C VAL A 194 -18.79 7.20 1.77
N GLY A 195 -18.83 8.43 1.30
CA GLY A 195 -17.64 9.26 1.12
C GLY A 195 -17.93 10.49 0.25
N PRO A 196 -17.05 11.49 0.24
CA PRO A 196 -17.22 12.72 -0.55
C PRO A 196 -17.26 12.43 -2.05
N SER A 197 -17.71 13.41 -2.83
CA SER A 197 -17.68 13.34 -4.29
C SER A 197 -16.23 13.17 -4.78
N GLY A 198 -16.01 12.33 -5.80
CA GLY A 198 -14.67 12.05 -6.30
C GLY A 198 -13.85 11.01 -5.52
N SER A 199 -14.36 10.45 -4.40
CA SER A 199 -13.65 9.48 -3.57
C SER A 199 -13.58 8.06 -4.14
N GLY A 200 -13.91 7.88 -5.42
CA GLY A 200 -13.80 6.58 -6.10
C GLY A 200 -14.93 5.58 -5.79
N LYS A 201 -16.02 5.99 -5.09
CA LYS A 201 -17.15 5.11 -4.75
C LYS A 201 -17.70 4.31 -5.94
N THR A 202 -17.85 4.98 -7.09
CA THR A 202 -18.36 4.33 -8.31
C THR A 202 -17.41 3.25 -8.83
N ALA A 203 -16.09 3.48 -8.74
CA ALA A 203 -15.09 2.48 -9.12
C ALA A 203 -15.14 1.26 -8.19
N TRP A 204 -15.27 1.50 -6.88
CA TRP A 204 -15.46 0.45 -5.88
C TRP A 204 -16.75 -0.34 -6.10
N MET A 205 -17.85 0.35 -6.36
CA MET A 205 -19.13 -0.29 -6.62
C MET A 205 -19.06 -1.20 -7.85
N LYS A 206 -18.44 -0.75 -8.94
CA LYS A 206 -18.23 -1.60 -10.13
C LYS A 206 -17.44 -2.87 -9.78
N LYS A 207 -16.38 -2.72 -9.00
CA LYS A 207 -15.51 -3.82 -8.57
C LYS A 207 -16.26 -4.85 -7.67
N ILE A 208 -17.12 -4.36 -6.76
CA ILE A 208 -17.97 -5.21 -5.92
C ILE A 208 -18.98 -5.98 -6.77
N LEU A 209 -19.58 -5.32 -7.77
CA LEU A 209 -20.59 -5.92 -8.65
C LEU A 209 -20.01 -6.96 -9.63
N GLU A 210 -18.69 -7.03 -9.83
CA GLU A 210 -18.04 -8.13 -10.53
C GLU A 210 -18.24 -9.49 -9.81
N ASN A 211 -18.47 -9.44 -8.51
CA ASN A 211 -18.88 -10.62 -7.75
C ASN A 211 -20.39 -10.83 -7.89
N LYS A 212 -20.78 -11.98 -8.48
CA LYS A 212 -22.18 -12.34 -8.74
C LYS A 212 -23.06 -12.44 -7.48
N SER A 213 -22.47 -12.42 -6.28
CA SER A 213 -23.18 -12.42 -5.00
C SER A 213 -23.73 -11.03 -4.64
N PHE A 214 -23.33 -9.98 -5.36
CA PHE A 214 -23.82 -8.62 -5.16
C PHE A 214 -24.67 -8.16 -6.32
N ALA A 215 -25.73 -7.42 -6.02
CA ALA A 215 -26.58 -6.76 -7.00
C ALA A 215 -26.70 -5.26 -6.69
N HIS A 216 -26.75 -4.44 -7.71
CA HIS A 216 -27.04 -3.02 -7.53
C HIS A 216 -28.51 -2.87 -7.11
N PRO A 217 -28.81 -2.16 -6.02
CA PRO A 217 -30.19 -1.90 -5.65
C PRO A 217 -30.87 -1.04 -6.72
N VAL A 218 -32.10 -1.38 -7.04
CA VAL A 218 -32.93 -0.54 -7.89
C VAL A 218 -33.32 0.67 -7.06
N SER A 219 -32.90 1.87 -7.47
CA SER A 219 -33.32 3.11 -6.82
C SER A 219 -34.57 3.66 -7.50
N TYR A 220 -35.52 4.05 -6.68
CA TYR A 220 -36.72 4.75 -7.12
C TYR A 220 -36.61 6.19 -6.64
N THR A 221 -36.96 7.13 -7.52
CA THR A 221 -37.13 8.54 -7.15
C THR A 221 -38.56 8.95 -7.42
N THR A 222 -39.10 9.74 -6.51
CA THR A 222 -40.39 10.41 -6.70
C THR A 222 -40.25 11.78 -7.37
N ASN A 223 -39.00 12.19 -7.64
CA ASN A 223 -38.72 13.46 -8.29
C ASN A 223 -38.70 13.25 -9.81
N ALA A 224 -39.74 13.67 -10.48
CA ALA A 224 -39.88 13.56 -11.94
C ALA A 224 -38.89 14.43 -12.72
N ASP A 225 -38.23 15.41 -12.05
CA ASP A 225 -37.33 16.38 -12.68
C ASP A 225 -35.85 15.93 -12.64
N ASN A 226 -35.56 14.77 -12.09
CA ASN A 226 -34.21 14.22 -12.04
C ASN A 226 -34.18 12.79 -12.61
N PRO A 227 -34.31 12.61 -13.91
CA PRO A 227 -34.05 11.33 -14.58
C PRO A 227 -32.55 11.04 -14.50
N PHE A 228 -32.19 9.83 -14.14
CA PHE A 228 -30.79 9.32 -14.04
C PHE A 228 -30.05 9.39 -15.37
#